data_a6d9b0d5378fe726eee6c9a2c41d119f
#
_entry.id   a6d9b0d5378fe726eee6c9a2c41d119f
#
_cell.length_a   1.000
_cell.length_b   1.000
_cell.length_c   1.000
_cell.angle_alpha   90.00
_cell.angle_beta   90.00
_cell.angle_gamma   90.00
#
_symmetry.space_group_name_H-M   'P 1'
#
loop_
_entity.id
_entity.type
_entity.pdbx_description
1 polymer ?
#
loop_
_entity_poly.entity_id
_entity_poly.type
_entity_poly.pdbx_seq_one_letter_code
_entity_poly.pdbx_strand_id
1 'polypeptide(L)'
;MKNSLFKQNLKYLENILSNSEIDKLEKSFNSKSFKDQKEEVEYFTEKYNHMIKLKHQSGYKNSDKKLNKFINKKSSNTKIIWGDCFTALKKMDSESIQLMVTSPPYYNARDYSQWKDLNDYLDDMREIIKESWRVLDNHRVWVFNVGDIFDNPNTYTTSVWGKKRLPLGAYFTTMFEEEGFTFVDDFIWDKGEVQSQRQKNADNPYPMYQYPINSYEHILIFHKHRLDKTKFPCPRCGSLQVSGNTQSEPGLQSWECKNNNCTERSVSNRGKRFSLKTNMTQSEVLRNKENEIETDFIKKWRKDIVSFPPVIKINSKGGKK
;
A
#
# COMPACT_ATOMS: atom_id res chain seq x y z
N MET A 1 -43.53 -3.76 -10.51
CA MET A 1 -42.47 -4.09 -9.54
C MET A 1 -41.16 -3.57 -10.10
N LYS A 2 -40.58 -2.56 -9.49
CA LYS A 2 -39.22 -2.10 -9.86
C LYS A 2 -38.28 -3.29 -9.64
N ASN A 3 -37.60 -3.74 -10.68
CA ASN A 3 -36.55 -4.76 -10.55
C ASN A 3 -35.50 -4.17 -9.60
N SER A 4 -35.42 -4.71 -8.39
CA SER A 4 -34.43 -4.26 -7.43
C SER A 4 -33.03 -4.46 -7.99
N LEU A 5 -32.10 -3.61 -7.67
CA LEU A 5 -30.68 -3.70 -8.01
C LEU A 5 -30.11 -5.07 -7.71
N PHE A 6 -30.55 -5.67 -6.61
CA PHE A 6 -30.20 -7.03 -6.24
C PHE A 6 -30.56 -8.04 -7.34
N LYS A 7 -31.83 -8.03 -7.83
CA LYS A 7 -32.27 -8.94 -8.91
C LYS A 7 -31.54 -8.73 -10.21
N GLN A 8 -31.25 -7.46 -10.55
CA GLN A 8 -30.49 -7.15 -11.77
C GLN A 8 -29.06 -7.69 -11.71
N ASN A 9 -28.49 -7.80 -10.52
CA ASN A 9 -27.11 -8.24 -10.33
C ASN A 9 -26.97 -9.71 -9.88
N LEU A 10 -28.06 -10.44 -9.66
CA LEU A 10 -28.07 -11.81 -9.13
C LEU A 10 -27.09 -12.72 -9.87
N LYS A 11 -27.13 -12.72 -11.19
CA LYS A 11 -26.23 -13.51 -12.05
C LYS A 11 -24.75 -13.30 -11.74
N TYR A 12 -24.37 -12.09 -11.34
CA TYR A 12 -22.98 -11.76 -11.03
C TYR A 12 -22.64 -12.07 -9.58
N LEU A 13 -23.64 -11.96 -8.69
CA LEU A 13 -23.49 -12.30 -7.28
C LEU A 13 -23.26 -13.79 -7.08
N GLU A 14 -23.95 -14.66 -7.82
CA GLU A 14 -23.81 -16.12 -7.79
C GLU A 14 -22.38 -16.58 -8.13
N ASN A 15 -21.64 -15.80 -8.89
CA ASN A 15 -20.25 -16.11 -9.23
C ASN A 15 -19.22 -15.70 -8.15
N ILE A 16 -19.65 -14.91 -7.15
CA ILE A 16 -18.74 -14.26 -6.17
C ILE A 16 -19.12 -14.64 -4.74
N LEU A 17 -20.41 -14.66 -4.43
CA LEU A 17 -20.96 -14.92 -3.11
C LEU A 17 -21.60 -16.30 -3.06
N SER A 18 -21.58 -16.92 -1.89
CA SER A 18 -22.36 -18.14 -1.63
C SER A 18 -23.86 -17.83 -1.51
N ASN A 19 -24.70 -18.83 -1.70
CA ASN A 19 -26.16 -18.68 -1.56
C ASN A 19 -26.56 -18.06 -0.22
N SER A 20 -25.90 -18.46 0.87
CA SER A 20 -26.16 -17.91 2.22
C SER A 20 -25.80 -16.43 2.33
N GLU A 21 -24.75 -15.98 1.62
CA GLU A 21 -24.36 -14.57 1.56
C GLU A 21 -25.34 -13.77 0.71
N ILE A 22 -25.78 -14.34 -0.41
CA ILE A 22 -26.80 -13.75 -1.28
C ILE A 22 -28.11 -13.55 -0.51
N ASP A 23 -28.59 -14.57 0.21
CA ASP A 23 -29.81 -14.48 1.03
C ASP A 23 -29.72 -13.39 2.09
N LYS A 24 -28.56 -13.24 2.75
CA LYS A 24 -28.34 -12.17 3.73
C LYS A 24 -28.41 -10.79 3.08
N LEU A 25 -27.78 -10.65 1.91
CA LEU A 25 -27.80 -9.40 1.16
C LEU A 25 -29.24 -9.06 0.74
N GLU A 26 -29.99 -10.03 0.21
CA GLU A 26 -31.38 -9.89 -0.19
C GLU A 26 -32.29 -9.49 0.96
N LYS A 27 -32.19 -10.16 2.11
CA LYS A 27 -32.95 -9.82 3.32
C LYS A 27 -32.66 -8.39 3.77
N SER A 28 -31.38 -7.99 3.77
CA SER A 28 -30.96 -6.65 4.15
C SER A 28 -31.52 -5.59 3.19
N PHE A 29 -31.55 -5.90 1.91
CA PHE A 29 -32.05 -5.01 0.87
C PHE A 29 -33.59 -4.87 0.95
N ASN A 30 -34.31 -5.98 1.07
CA ASN A 30 -35.77 -5.99 1.13
C ASN A 30 -36.36 -5.40 2.43
N SER A 31 -35.54 -5.31 3.49
CA SER A 31 -35.94 -4.68 4.75
C SER A 31 -35.95 -3.17 4.72
N LYS A 32 -35.45 -2.53 3.65
CA LYS A 32 -35.28 -1.09 3.56
C LYS A 32 -36.14 -0.46 2.45
N SER A 33 -36.69 0.70 2.73
CA SER A 33 -37.35 1.55 1.74
C SER A 33 -36.40 2.67 1.31
N PHE A 34 -36.25 2.86 0.00
CA PHE A 34 -35.35 3.87 -0.58
C PHE A 34 -36.16 5.06 -1.11
N LYS A 35 -35.67 6.26 -0.87
CA LYS A 35 -36.30 7.51 -1.33
C LYS A 35 -36.11 7.70 -2.84
N ASP A 36 -34.91 7.37 -3.33
CA ASP A 36 -34.54 7.48 -4.74
C ASP A 36 -33.57 6.39 -5.17
N GLN A 37 -33.26 6.38 -6.45
CA GLN A 37 -32.33 5.40 -7.02
C GLN A 37 -30.91 5.59 -6.50
N LYS A 38 -30.50 6.81 -6.16
CA LYS A 38 -29.16 7.09 -5.68
C LYS A 38 -28.93 6.45 -4.29
N GLU A 39 -29.89 6.61 -3.38
CA GLU A 39 -29.86 5.97 -2.06
C GLU A 39 -29.84 4.45 -2.17
N GLU A 40 -30.59 3.88 -3.12
CA GLU A 40 -30.61 2.45 -3.41
C GLU A 40 -29.22 1.94 -3.86
N VAL A 41 -28.57 2.67 -4.77
CA VAL A 41 -27.23 2.33 -5.28
C VAL A 41 -26.18 2.44 -4.18
N GLU A 42 -26.20 3.52 -3.41
CA GLU A 42 -25.25 3.73 -2.31
C GLU A 42 -25.38 2.61 -1.26
N TYR A 43 -26.58 2.27 -0.85
CA TYR A 43 -26.82 1.20 0.12
C TYR A 43 -26.39 -0.17 -0.41
N PHE A 44 -26.72 -0.50 -1.67
CA PHE A 44 -26.29 -1.76 -2.30
C PHE A 44 -24.78 -1.85 -2.33
N THR A 45 -24.13 -0.79 -2.77
CA THR A 45 -22.66 -0.72 -2.89
C THR A 45 -21.98 -0.88 -1.54
N GLU A 46 -22.46 -0.19 -0.52
CA GLU A 46 -21.94 -0.29 0.84
C GLU A 46 -22.07 -1.71 1.39
N LYS A 47 -23.26 -2.30 1.27
CA LYS A 47 -23.53 -3.68 1.77
C LYS A 47 -22.72 -4.72 1.03
N TYR A 48 -22.65 -4.62 -0.29
CA TYR A 48 -21.85 -5.52 -1.12
C TYR A 48 -20.36 -5.44 -0.74
N ASN A 49 -19.80 -4.24 -0.67
CA ASN A 49 -18.41 -4.05 -0.29
C ASN A 49 -18.11 -4.57 1.12
N HIS A 50 -19.01 -4.32 2.06
CA HIS A 50 -18.90 -4.85 3.41
C HIS A 50 -18.86 -6.39 3.43
N MET A 51 -19.74 -7.05 2.69
CA MET A 51 -19.78 -8.52 2.62
C MET A 51 -18.53 -9.08 1.95
N ILE A 52 -18.05 -8.48 0.88
CA ILE A 52 -16.80 -8.87 0.23
C ILE A 52 -15.64 -8.72 1.20
N LYS A 53 -15.57 -7.61 1.95
CA LYS A 53 -14.54 -7.41 2.98
C LYS A 53 -14.59 -8.50 4.06
N LEU A 54 -15.77 -8.82 4.58
CA LEU A 54 -15.94 -9.89 5.56
C LEU A 54 -15.51 -11.26 5.00
N LYS A 55 -15.85 -11.56 3.76
CA LYS A 55 -15.43 -12.79 3.09
C LYS A 55 -13.90 -12.91 3.02
N HIS A 56 -13.23 -11.82 2.69
CA HIS A 56 -11.77 -11.78 2.65
C HIS A 56 -11.12 -11.88 4.02
N GLN A 57 -11.79 -11.39 5.06
CA GLN A 57 -11.33 -11.46 6.44
C GLN A 57 -11.66 -12.81 7.14
N SER A 58 -12.59 -13.60 6.59
CA SER A 58 -13.11 -14.80 7.25
C SER A 58 -12.08 -15.90 7.52
N GLY A 59 -10.93 -15.87 6.86
CA GLY A 59 -9.81 -16.78 7.10
C GLY A 59 -8.98 -16.48 8.36
N TYR A 60 -9.17 -15.31 9.00
CA TYR A 60 -8.37 -14.90 10.14
C TYR A 60 -9.23 -14.50 11.34
N LYS A 61 -9.32 -15.40 12.32
CA LYS A 61 -10.20 -15.26 13.49
C LYS A 61 -9.53 -14.70 14.75
N ASN A 62 -8.27 -14.33 14.73
CA ASN A 62 -7.48 -13.99 15.91
C ASN A 62 -7.25 -12.49 16.11
N SER A 63 -8.26 -11.67 15.87
CA SER A 63 -8.14 -10.27 16.26
C SER A 63 -8.18 -10.10 17.78
N ASP A 64 -7.21 -9.38 18.31
CA ASP A 64 -7.22 -8.96 19.71
C ASP A 64 -8.32 -7.90 19.90
N LYS A 65 -9.40 -8.29 20.59
CA LYS A 65 -10.55 -7.39 20.83
C LYS A 65 -10.16 -6.08 21.52
N LYS A 66 -9.14 -6.12 22.39
CA LYS A 66 -8.65 -4.91 23.08
C LYS A 66 -7.91 -3.98 22.12
N LEU A 67 -7.04 -4.54 21.29
CA LEU A 67 -6.30 -3.78 20.29
C LEU A 67 -7.26 -3.15 19.27
N ASN A 68 -8.20 -3.92 18.74
CA ASN A 68 -9.18 -3.42 17.78
C ASN A 68 -10.07 -2.33 18.38
N LYS A 69 -10.52 -2.48 19.63
CA LYS A 69 -11.25 -1.42 20.33
C LYS A 69 -10.40 -0.15 20.48
N PHE A 70 -9.11 -0.29 20.76
CA PHE A 70 -8.19 0.84 20.84
C PHE A 70 -7.99 1.52 19.49
N ILE A 71 -7.73 0.76 18.44
CA ILE A 71 -7.53 1.28 17.06
C ILE A 71 -8.78 2.03 16.57
N ASN A 72 -9.96 1.45 16.79
CA ASN A 72 -11.22 2.00 16.30
C ASN A 72 -11.82 3.10 17.20
N LYS A 73 -11.18 3.44 18.32
CA LYS A 73 -11.66 4.47 19.23
C LYS A 73 -11.58 5.85 18.55
N LYS A 74 -12.71 6.54 18.42
CA LYS A 74 -12.82 7.84 17.74
C LYS A 74 -12.25 9.04 18.50
N SER A 75 -11.78 8.86 19.75
CA SER A 75 -11.31 9.97 20.60
C SER A 75 -9.98 10.59 20.17
N SER A 76 -9.24 9.98 19.26
CA SER A 76 -7.99 10.49 18.72
C SER A 76 -7.77 9.96 17.31
N ASN A 77 -7.34 10.83 16.42
CA ASN A 77 -6.94 10.47 15.05
C ASN A 77 -5.55 9.82 15.01
N THR A 78 -4.76 10.00 16.07
CA THR A 78 -3.41 9.40 16.20
C THR A 78 -3.41 8.38 17.31
N LYS A 79 -2.83 7.21 17.04
CA LYS A 79 -2.66 6.12 17.99
C LYS A 79 -1.23 5.64 17.99
N ILE A 80 -0.68 5.46 19.19
CA ILE A 80 0.69 4.95 19.36
C ILE A 80 0.59 3.62 20.08
N ILE A 81 1.21 2.59 19.49
CA ILE A 81 1.34 1.25 20.06
C ILE A 81 2.83 1.06 20.39
N TRP A 82 3.13 0.89 21.67
CA TRP A 82 4.48 0.61 22.14
C TRP A 82 4.69 -0.91 22.22
N GLY A 83 5.63 -1.43 21.45
CA GLY A 83 5.94 -2.86 21.47
C GLY A 83 6.58 -3.33 20.16
N ASP A 84 6.77 -4.64 20.09
CA ASP A 84 7.24 -5.31 18.90
C ASP A 84 6.20 -5.25 17.77
N CYS A 85 6.61 -4.84 16.57
CA CYS A 85 5.71 -4.62 15.45
C CYS A 85 5.11 -5.92 14.91
N PHE A 86 5.86 -7.01 14.90
CA PHE A 86 5.37 -8.31 14.44
C PHE A 86 4.25 -8.85 15.35
N THR A 87 4.47 -8.74 16.67
CA THR A 87 3.44 -9.09 17.66
C THR A 87 2.19 -8.22 17.52
N ALA A 88 2.35 -6.92 17.24
CA ALA A 88 1.23 -6.01 17.01
C ALA A 88 0.46 -6.38 15.73
N LEU A 89 1.16 -6.60 14.62
CA LEU A 89 0.56 -7.00 13.34
C LEU A 89 -0.26 -8.30 13.49
N LYS A 90 0.26 -9.32 14.16
CA LYS A 90 -0.45 -10.60 14.42
C LYS A 90 -1.79 -10.42 15.11
N LYS A 91 -1.95 -9.37 15.90
CA LYS A 91 -3.19 -9.06 16.64
C LYS A 91 -4.17 -8.20 15.86
N MET A 92 -3.76 -7.64 14.73
CA MET A 92 -4.60 -6.79 13.89
C MET A 92 -5.48 -7.65 12.97
N ASP A 93 -6.63 -7.10 12.62
CA ASP A 93 -7.51 -7.73 11.64
C ASP A 93 -6.86 -7.72 10.24
N SER A 94 -7.15 -8.76 9.45
CA SER A 94 -6.77 -8.78 8.03
C SER A 94 -7.43 -7.62 7.30
N GLU A 95 -6.71 -7.05 6.33
CA GLU A 95 -7.22 -6.00 5.45
C GLU A 95 -7.77 -4.76 6.18
N SER A 96 -7.15 -4.43 7.33
CA SER A 96 -7.56 -3.31 8.19
C SER A 96 -6.76 -2.03 7.97
N ILE A 97 -5.61 -2.09 7.30
CA ILE A 97 -4.69 -0.97 7.09
C ILE A 97 -4.77 -0.48 5.64
N GLN A 98 -4.89 0.83 5.46
CA GLN A 98 -5.05 1.45 4.15
C GLN A 98 -3.73 1.86 3.49
N LEU A 99 -2.71 2.14 4.28
CA LEU A 99 -1.39 2.55 3.84
C LEU A 99 -0.37 2.14 4.88
N MET A 100 0.73 1.56 4.45
CA MET A 100 1.90 1.32 5.29
C MET A 100 3.07 2.17 4.81
N VAL A 101 3.76 2.78 5.76
CA VAL A 101 5.00 3.53 5.50
C VAL A 101 5.99 3.16 6.59
N THR A 102 7.15 2.66 6.22
CA THR A 102 8.17 2.28 7.19
C THR A 102 9.59 2.41 6.65
N SER A 103 10.52 2.60 7.57
CA SER A 103 11.95 2.39 7.38
C SER A 103 12.38 1.41 8.46
N PRO A 104 12.60 0.13 8.14
CA PRO A 104 12.98 -0.86 9.14
C PRO A 104 14.41 -0.62 9.65
N PRO A 105 14.82 -1.26 10.75
CA PRO A 105 16.24 -1.33 11.06
C PRO A 105 17.02 -1.95 9.90
N TYR A 106 18.12 -1.31 9.47
CA TYR A 106 18.99 -1.89 8.45
C TYR A 106 19.96 -2.87 9.11
N TYR A 107 20.19 -4.00 8.48
CA TYR A 107 21.02 -5.08 9.01
C TYR A 107 22.30 -4.57 9.69
N ASN A 108 22.39 -4.70 11.01
CA ASN A 108 23.54 -4.33 11.85
C ASN A 108 24.14 -2.93 11.56
N ALA A 109 23.37 -2.03 10.95
CA ALA A 109 23.84 -0.67 10.65
C ALA A 109 23.90 0.23 11.90
N ARG A 110 23.20 -0.14 12.97
CA ARG A 110 23.10 0.60 14.23
C ARG A 110 23.10 -0.36 15.42
N ASP A 111 23.46 0.16 16.59
CA ASP A 111 23.62 -0.64 17.82
C ASP A 111 22.29 -1.13 18.43
N TYR A 112 21.15 -0.54 18.01
CA TYR A 112 19.83 -0.88 18.57
C TYR A 112 19.23 -2.18 18.06
N SER A 113 19.77 -2.76 16.99
CA SER A 113 19.31 -4.02 16.42
C SER A 113 20.50 -4.78 15.88
N GLN A 114 20.69 -6.03 16.34
CA GLN A 114 21.79 -6.88 15.93
C GLN A 114 21.27 -8.27 15.56
N TRP A 115 21.67 -8.76 14.41
CA TRP A 115 21.43 -10.11 13.93
C TRP A 115 22.75 -10.84 13.81
N LYS A 116 22.71 -12.14 14.00
CA LYS A 116 23.89 -13.00 13.90
C LYS A 116 24.47 -12.97 12.49
N ASP A 117 23.61 -13.09 11.51
CA ASP A 117 23.97 -13.04 10.10
C ASP A 117 22.86 -12.39 9.26
N LEU A 118 23.12 -12.20 7.96
CA LEU A 118 22.20 -11.57 7.04
C LEU A 118 20.93 -12.40 6.82
N ASN A 119 21.02 -13.74 6.84
CA ASN A 119 19.85 -14.58 6.60
C ASN A 119 18.88 -14.48 7.77
N ASP A 120 19.36 -14.50 9.02
CA ASP A 120 18.53 -14.29 10.20
C ASP A 120 17.75 -12.96 10.11
N TYR A 121 18.42 -11.90 9.64
CA TYR A 121 17.77 -10.60 9.41
C TYR A 121 16.69 -10.67 8.33
N LEU A 122 16.99 -11.29 7.19
CA LEU A 122 16.06 -11.41 6.07
C LEU A 122 14.87 -12.29 6.43
N ASP A 123 15.08 -13.35 7.22
CA ASP A 123 14.01 -14.23 7.69
C ASP A 123 13.05 -13.52 8.63
N ASP A 124 13.57 -12.74 9.60
CA ASP A 124 12.75 -11.91 10.48
C ASP A 124 11.93 -10.89 9.68
N MET A 125 12.56 -10.24 8.72
CA MET A 125 11.88 -9.27 7.85
C MET A 125 10.83 -9.92 6.97
N ARG A 126 11.05 -11.14 6.50
CA ARG A 126 10.08 -11.90 5.71
C ARG A 126 8.81 -12.18 6.51
N GLU A 127 8.93 -12.56 7.77
CA GLU A 127 7.76 -12.79 8.62
C GLU A 127 6.94 -11.48 8.85
N ILE A 128 7.63 -10.34 9.00
CA ILE A 128 6.97 -9.04 9.09
C ILE A 128 6.25 -8.71 7.77
N ILE A 129 6.88 -8.99 6.62
CA ILE A 129 6.30 -8.73 5.30
C ILE A 129 5.05 -9.58 5.07
N LYS A 130 5.06 -10.86 5.45
CA LYS A 130 3.88 -11.75 5.38
C LYS A 130 2.71 -11.21 6.19
N GLU A 131 2.94 -10.84 7.45
CA GLU A 131 1.89 -10.31 8.31
C GLU A 131 1.39 -8.94 7.81
N SER A 132 2.28 -8.12 7.29
CA SER A 132 1.92 -6.84 6.69
C SER A 132 1.07 -7.02 5.44
N TRP A 133 1.38 -8.02 4.59
CA TRP A 133 0.53 -8.36 3.45
C TRP A 133 -0.89 -8.75 3.90
N ARG A 134 -1.00 -9.53 4.97
CA ARG A 134 -2.28 -9.92 5.53
C ARG A 134 -3.08 -8.71 6.04
N VAL A 135 -2.43 -7.82 6.77
CA VAL A 135 -3.07 -6.67 7.45
C VAL A 135 -3.37 -5.51 6.49
N LEU A 136 -2.55 -5.32 5.46
CA LEU A 136 -2.79 -4.31 4.43
C LEU A 136 -4.04 -4.68 3.63
N ASP A 137 -4.93 -3.72 3.41
CA ASP A 137 -6.15 -3.92 2.63
C ASP A 137 -5.82 -4.16 1.14
N ASN A 138 -6.72 -4.83 0.44
CA ASN A 138 -6.55 -5.11 -0.98
C ASN A 138 -6.54 -3.80 -1.80
N HIS A 139 -5.76 -3.74 -2.87
CA HIS A 139 -5.52 -2.54 -3.67
C HIS A 139 -4.94 -1.36 -2.87
N ARG A 140 -4.08 -1.67 -1.91
CA ARG A 140 -3.37 -0.68 -1.10
C ARG A 140 -1.87 -0.80 -1.25
N VAL A 141 -1.17 0.22 -0.77
CA VAL A 141 0.25 0.44 -1.03
C VAL A 141 1.04 0.36 0.26
N TRP A 142 2.23 -0.22 0.16
CA TRP A 142 3.27 -0.11 1.17
C TRP A 142 4.47 0.66 0.61
N VAL A 143 4.84 1.73 1.29
CA VAL A 143 6.03 2.52 1.02
C VAL A 143 7.13 2.07 1.99
N PHE A 144 8.22 1.57 1.46
CA PHE A 144 9.30 0.95 2.21
C PHE A 144 10.63 1.63 1.92
N ASN A 145 11.14 2.38 2.90
CA ASN A 145 12.42 3.06 2.76
C ASN A 145 13.55 2.19 3.29
N VAL A 146 14.57 1.94 2.49
CA VAL A 146 15.76 1.18 2.86
C VAL A 146 17.01 1.69 2.16
N GLY A 147 18.13 1.70 2.88
CA GLY A 147 19.42 1.99 2.29
C GLY A 147 20.28 0.75 2.16
N ASP A 148 21.03 0.65 1.07
CA ASP A 148 22.12 -0.31 0.97
C ASP A 148 23.18 -0.01 2.02
N ILE A 149 23.74 -1.03 2.59
CA ILE A 149 24.76 -0.89 3.63
C ILE A 149 26.10 -1.49 3.20
N PHE A 150 27.15 -1.00 3.82
CA PHE A 150 28.43 -1.66 3.71
C PHE A 150 28.50 -2.78 4.74
N ASP A 151 28.94 -3.95 4.28
CA ASP A 151 29.17 -5.09 5.14
C ASP A 151 30.16 -4.75 6.26
N ASN A 152 29.79 -5.07 7.48
CA ASN A 152 30.57 -4.73 8.66
C ASN A 152 31.85 -5.61 8.76
N PRO A 153 32.82 -5.25 9.62
CA PRO A 153 34.17 -5.81 9.65
C PRO A 153 34.28 -7.33 9.81
N ASN A 154 33.19 -8.02 10.05
CA ASN A 154 33.17 -9.48 10.16
C ASN A 154 33.09 -10.22 8.82
N THR A 155 32.97 -9.53 7.70
CA THR A 155 32.91 -10.14 6.38
C THR A 155 34.24 -9.94 5.66
N TYR A 156 34.99 -11.03 5.52
CA TYR A 156 36.31 -11.06 4.93
C TYR A 156 36.38 -10.91 3.41
N THR A 157 35.52 -10.13 2.80
CA THR A 157 35.66 -9.82 1.38
C THR A 157 36.40 -8.51 1.18
N THR A 158 37.72 -8.58 1.28
CA THR A 158 38.60 -7.54 0.74
C THR A 158 38.62 -7.69 -0.78
N SER A 159 37.87 -6.88 -1.49
CA SER A 159 38.14 -6.64 -2.91
C SER A 159 39.07 -5.45 -3.04
N VAL A 160 39.79 -5.35 -4.15
CA VAL A 160 40.56 -4.16 -4.55
C VAL A 160 39.67 -2.91 -4.61
N TRP A 161 38.34 -3.07 -4.68
CA TRP A 161 37.34 -2.01 -4.77
C TRP A 161 36.72 -1.61 -3.42
N GLY A 162 37.25 -2.11 -2.31
CA GLY A 162 36.79 -1.79 -0.96
C GLY A 162 35.84 -2.81 -0.36
N LYS A 163 35.05 -2.36 0.64
CA LYS A 163 34.14 -3.23 1.37
C LYS A 163 32.96 -3.63 0.49
N LYS A 164 32.50 -4.87 0.64
CA LYS A 164 31.28 -5.36 0.00
C LYS A 164 30.09 -4.51 0.41
N ARG A 165 29.29 -4.08 -0.56
CA ARG A 165 27.99 -3.48 -0.33
C ARG A 165 26.93 -4.58 -0.33
N LEU A 166 26.03 -4.54 0.65
CA LEU A 166 24.84 -5.40 0.68
C LEU A 166 23.68 -4.62 0.02
N PRO A 167 23.15 -5.11 -1.11
CA PRO A 167 22.09 -4.45 -1.86
C PRO A 167 20.74 -4.76 -1.21
N LEU A 168 20.45 -4.16 -0.05
CA LEU A 168 19.24 -4.45 0.70
C LEU A 168 17.99 -4.10 -0.11
N GLY A 169 18.03 -3.03 -0.91
CA GLY A 169 16.92 -2.68 -1.81
C GLY A 169 16.54 -3.82 -2.75
N ALA A 170 17.53 -4.48 -3.36
CA ALA A 170 17.29 -5.63 -4.24
C ALA A 170 16.75 -6.86 -3.49
N TYR A 171 17.31 -7.17 -2.31
CA TYR A 171 16.81 -8.28 -1.49
C TYR A 171 15.36 -8.08 -1.10
N PHE A 172 15.00 -6.89 -0.65
CA PHE A 172 13.62 -6.58 -0.28
C PHE A 172 12.68 -6.59 -1.49
N THR A 173 13.09 -6.06 -2.63
CA THR A 173 12.26 -6.12 -3.85
C THR A 173 11.87 -7.56 -4.17
N THR A 174 12.85 -8.48 -4.22
CA THR A 174 12.59 -9.89 -4.48
C THR A 174 11.70 -10.52 -3.40
N MET A 175 12.01 -10.26 -2.13
CA MET A 175 11.26 -10.81 -1.00
C MET A 175 9.80 -10.37 -0.98
N PHE A 176 9.52 -9.11 -1.26
CA PHE A 176 8.14 -8.60 -1.33
C PHE A 176 7.35 -9.26 -2.46
N GLU A 177 7.97 -9.47 -3.62
CA GLU A 177 7.30 -10.15 -4.74
C GLU A 177 7.04 -11.63 -4.42
N GLU A 178 7.98 -12.31 -3.78
CA GLU A 178 7.79 -13.69 -3.30
C GLU A 178 6.64 -13.82 -2.30
N GLU A 179 6.43 -12.81 -1.46
CA GLU A 179 5.32 -12.77 -0.50
C GLU A 179 4.00 -12.21 -1.08
N GLY A 180 3.94 -12.00 -2.40
CA GLY A 180 2.72 -11.71 -3.13
C GLY A 180 2.42 -10.22 -3.33
N PHE A 181 3.35 -9.34 -3.01
CA PHE A 181 3.26 -7.94 -3.42
C PHE A 181 3.66 -7.77 -4.89
N THR A 182 3.18 -6.69 -5.49
CA THR A 182 3.65 -6.24 -6.81
C THR A 182 4.59 -5.07 -6.61
N PHE A 183 5.81 -5.16 -7.11
CA PHE A 183 6.72 -4.02 -7.17
C PHE A 183 6.16 -2.99 -8.14
N VAL A 184 6.08 -1.74 -7.71
CA VAL A 184 5.52 -0.63 -8.50
C VAL A 184 6.61 0.29 -8.98
N ASP A 185 7.47 0.75 -8.05
CA ASP A 185 8.50 1.73 -8.36
C ASP A 185 9.59 1.77 -7.29
N ASP A 186 10.73 2.33 -7.63
CA ASP A 186 11.83 2.65 -6.73
C ASP A 186 12.17 4.14 -6.87
N PHE A 187 11.77 4.92 -5.89
CA PHE A 187 12.20 6.31 -5.81
C PHE A 187 13.55 6.38 -5.09
N ILE A 188 14.50 7.02 -5.72
CA ILE A 188 15.81 7.25 -5.14
C ILE A 188 15.78 8.53 -4.31
N TRP A 189 15.93 8.39 -3.00
CA TRP A 189 16.13 9.53 -2.13
C TRP A 189 17.60 9.93 -2.12
N ASP A 190 17.93 10.92 -2.92
CA ASP A 190 19.23 11.56 -2.92
C ASP A 190 19.38 12.46 -1.68
N LYS A 191 20.32 12.11 -0.81
CA LYS A 191 20.61 12.83 0.44
C LYS A 191 21.57 14.00 0.24
N GLY A 192 22.06 14.20 -0.98
CA GLY A 192 23.10 15.16 -1.28
C GLY A 192 24.44 14.81 -0.60
N GLU A 193 25.13 15.80 -0.13
CA GLU A 193 26.40 15.60 0.60
C GLU A 193 26.16 14.92 1.94
N VAL A 194 26.54 13.66 2.04
CA VAL A 194 26.48 12.88 3.28
C VAL A 194 27.79 13.08 4.05
N GLN A 195 27.70 13.69 5.21
CA GLN A 195 28.86 13.81 6.11
C GLN A 195 29.21 12.44 6.70
N SER A 196 29.95 11.65 5.96
CA SER A 196 30.51 10.39 6.42
C SER A 196 32.01 10.53 6.68
N GLN A 197 32.58 9.61 7.48
CA GLN A 197 34.02 9.55 7.67
C GLN A 197 34.78 9.37 6.34
N ARG A 198 34.11 8.78 5.32
CA ARG A 198 34.66 8.59 3.98
C ARG A 198 34.75 9.90 3.19
N GLN A 199 33.76 10.78 3.33
CA GLN A 199 33.83 12.11 2.73
C GLN A 199 34.96 12.95 3.29
N LYS A 200 35.30 12.77 4.58
CA LYS A 200 36.47 13.41 5.19
C LYS A 200 37.79 12.95 4.59
N ASN A 201 37.83 11.78 3.96
CA ASN A 201 38.98 11.25 3.27
C ASN A 201 38.96 11.52 1.77
N ALA A 202 38.04 12.33 1.26
CA ALA A 202 37.92 12.64 -0.17
C ALA A 202 39.19 13.28 -0.74
N ASP A 203 39.93 14.03 0.07
CA ASP A 203 41.18 14.68 -0.30
C ASP A 203 42.41 13.76 -0.23
N ASN A 204 42.22 12.49 0.18
CA ASN A 204 43.32 11.53 0.24
C ASN A 204 43.72 11.08 -1.17
N PRO A 205 44.96 11.31 -1.62
CA PRO A 205 45.38 11.00 -3.00
C PRO A 205 45.52 9.50 -3.27
N TYR A 206 45.41 8.65 -2.27
CA TYR A 206 45.60 7.20 -2.47
C TYR A 206 44.32 6.53 -2.99
N PRO A 207 44.37 5.82 -4.13
CA PRO A 207 43.17 5.22 -4.74
C PRO A 207 42.39 4.29 -3.81
N MET A 208 43.05 3.63 -2.86
CA MET A 208 42.43 2.73 -1.87
C MET A 208 41.44 3.43 -0.93
N TYR A 209 41.46 4.76 -0.84
CA TYR A 209 40.56 5.54 -0.03
C TYR A 209 39.42 6.20 -0.82
N GLN A 210 39.43 6.03 -2.13
CA GLN A 210 38.44 6.61 -3.06
C GLN A 210 37.30 5.62 -3.30
N TYR A 211 36.42 5.44 -2.32
CA TYR A 211 35.22 4.62 -2.49
C TYR A 211 34.01 5.51 -2.83
N PRO A 212 33.06 5.00 -3.65
CA PRO A 212 31.78 5.65 -3.77
C PRO A 212 31.10 5.78 -2.40
N ILE A 213 30.62 6.96 -2.08
CA ILE A 213 29.86 7.22 -0.87
C ILE A 213 28.41 6.80 -1.14
N ASN A 214 27.77 6.16 -0.17
CA ASN A 214 26.34 5.88 -0.24
C ASN A 214 25.56 7.15 0.10
N SER A 215 25.17 7.91 -0.91
CA SER A 215 24.47 9.18 -0.78
C SER A 215 22.96 9.08 -0.98
N TYR A 216 22.43 7.90 -1.22
CA TYR A 216 21.01 7.69 -1.47
C TYR A 216 20.43 6.54 -0.65
N GLU A 217 19.11 6.52 -0.57
CA GLU A 217 18.31 5.39 -0.11
C GLU A 217 17.18 5.11 -1.11
N HIS A 218 16.71 3.89 -1.09
CA HIS A 218 15.56 3.45 -1.86
C HIS A 218 14.27 3.76 -1.12
N ILE A 219 13.26 4.27 -1.83
CA ILE A 219 11.88 4.34 -1.38
C ILE A 219 11.09 3.42 -2.30
N LEU A 220 11.04 2.15 -1.91
CA LEU A 220 10.39 1.09 -2.66
C LEU A 220 8.87 1.19 -2.49
N ILE A 221 8.14 1.11 -3.57
CA ILE A 221 6.69 1.14 -3.58
C ILE A 221 6.16 -0.23 -3.95
N PHE A 222 5.41 -0.83 -3.04
CA PHE A 222 4.78 -2.13 -3.24
C PHE A 222 3.27 -2.00 -3.16
N HIS A 223 2.60 -2.74 -4.02
CA HIS A 223 1.16 -2.78 -4.10
C HIS A 223 0.64 -4.19 -3.77
N LYS A 224 -0.32 -4.28 -2.86
CA LYS A 224 -1.07 -5.50 -2.66
C LYS A 224 -2.17 -5.57 -3.69
N HIS A 225 -2.08 -6.54 -4.59
CA HIS A 225 -3.11 -6.83 -5.57
C HIS A 225 -3.46 -8.31 -5.52
N ARG A 226 -4.54 -8.63 -4.86
CA ARG A 226 -5.05 -9.99 -4.90
C ARG A 226 -5.87 -10.16 -6.15
N LEU A 227 -5.44 -11.07 -7.02
CA LEU A 227 -6.19 -11.49 -8.18
C LEU A 227 -7.42 -12.30 -7.73
N ASP A 228 -8.48 -11.60 -7.43
CA ASP A 228 -9.78 -12.21 -7.21
C ASP A 228 -10.73 -11.83 -8.35
N LYS A 229 -11.79 -12.61 -8.54
CA LYS A 229 -12.83 -12.33 -9.51
C LYS A 229 -13.85 -11.31 -8.99
N THR A 230 -13.54 -10.61 -7.90
CA THR A 230 -14.42 -9.65 -7.25
C THR A 230 -14.69 -8.50 -8.21
N LYS A 231 -15.93 -8.27 -8.52
CA LYS A 231 -16.39 -7.12 -9.29
C LYS A 231 -16.92 -6.07 -8.33
N PHE A 232 -16.70 -4.81 -8.66
CA PHE A 232 -17.23 -3.70 -7.88
C PHE A 232 -18.47 -3.14 -8.58
N PRO A 233 -19.53 -2.84 -7.83
CA PRO A 233 -20.73 -2.29 -8.43
C PRO A 233 -20.47 -0.91 -9.00
N CYS A 234 -21.08 -0.63 -10.14
CA CYS A 234 -21.07 0.71 -10.72
C CYS A 234 -21.65 1.73 -9.72
N PRO A 235 -20.95 2.81 -9.38
CA PRO A 235 -21.43 3.79 -8.40
C PRO A 235 -22.67 4.56 -8.87
N ARG A 236 -23.07 4.44 -10.14
CA ARG A 236 -24.22 5.13 -10.72
C ARG A 236 -25.47 4.28 -10.78
N CYS A 237 -25.33 3.03 -11.18
CA CYS A 237 -26.47 2.16 -11.38
C CYS A 237 -26.41 0.88 -10.53
N GLY A 238 -25.35 0.68 -9.73
CA GLY A 238 -25.15 -0.48 -8.87
C GLY A 238 -24.92 -1.80 -9.63
N SER A 239 -24.83 -1.76 -10.97
CA SER A 239 -24.66 -2.96 -11.78
C SER A 239 -23.27 -3.56 -11.60
N LEU A 240 -23.21 -4.89 -11.45
CA LEU A 240 -21.99 -5.68 -11.49
C LEU A 240 -21.54 -6.06 -12.91
N GLN A 241 -22.27 -5.59 -13.94
CA GLN A 241 -21.82 -5.64 -15.33
C GLN A 241 -20.73 -4.62 -15.58
N VAL A 242 -19.57 -4.87 -14.99
CA VAL A 242 -18.40 -4.02 -15.11
C VAL A 242 -17.24 -4.83 -15.68
N SER A 243 -16.41 -4.19 -16.47
CA SER A 243 -15.15 -4.78 -16.92
C SER A 243 -13.99 -3.93 -16.40
N GLY A 244 -12.93 -4.59 -15.93
CA GLY A 244 -11.68 -3.93 -15.69
C GLY A 244 -11.14 -3.36 -16.99
N ASN A 245 -10.73 -2.11 -16.97
CA ASN A 245 -10.05 -1.45 -18.06
C ASN A 245 -8.60 -1.19 -17.65
N THR A 246 -7.85 -0.51 -18.48
CA THR A 246 -6.46 -0.15 -18.19
C THR A 246 -6.26 0.38 -16.77
N GLN A 247 -5.17 0.01 -16.16
CA GLN A 247 -4.73 0.59 -14.90
C GLN A 247 -4.52 2.08 -15.09
N SER A 248 -5.25 2.91 -14.38
CA SER A 248 -5.13 4.37 -14.44
C SER A 248 -4.00 4.90 -13.57
N GLU A 249 -3.65 4.14 -12.54
CA GLU A 249 -2.50 4.34 -11.66
C GLU A 249 -1.93 2.97 -11.31
N PRO A 250 -0.65 2.85 -10.94
CA PRO A 250 -0.08 1.60 -10.49
C PRO A 250 -0.97 0.97 -9.40
N GLY A 251 -1.44 -0.24 -9.66
CA GLY A 251 -2.28 -0.96 -8.74
C GLY A 251 -3.74 -0.51 -8.61
N LEU A 252 -4.19 0.50 -9.33
CA LEU A 252 -5.58 0.92 -9.36
C LEU A 252 -6.19 0.63 -10.73
N GLN A 253 -6.99 -0.43 -10.79
CA GLN A 253 -7.72 -0.74 -11.99
C GLN A 253 -8.92 0.19 -12.15
N SER A 254 -9.04 0.84 -13.31
CA SER A 254 -10.26 1.52 -13.71
C SER A 254 -11.30 0.52 -14.14
N TRP A 255 -12.53 0.76 -13.78
CA TRP A 255 -13.68 -0.07 -14.16
C TRP A 255 -14.59 0.69 -15.11
N GLU A 256 -15.11 0.00 -16.09
CA GLU A 256 -16.07 0.54 -17.05
C GLU A 256 -17.40 -0.18 -16.87
N CYS A 257 -18.49 0.58 -16.69
CA CYS A 257 -19.81 0.00 -16.62
C CYS A 257 -20.28 -0.46 -18.02
N LYS A 258 -20.68 -1.73 -18.12
CA LYS A 258 -21.20 -2.33 -19.36
C LYS A 258 -22.75 -2.43 -19.37
N ASN A 259 -23.41 -1.99 -18.30
CA ASN A 259 -24.87 -1.99 -18.26
C ASN A 259 -25.44 -0.94 -19.23
N ASN A 260 -26.24 -1.40 -20.20
CA ASN A 260 -26.85 -0.54 -21.20
C ASN A 260 -27.80 0.51 -20.63
N ASN A 261 -28.38 0.23 -19.47
CA ASN A 261 -29.32 1.10 -18.78
C ASN A 261 -28.66 2.08 -17.82
N CYS A 262 -27.32 2.11 -17.77
CA CYS A 262 -26.63 3.07 -16.93
C CYS A 262 -26.76 4.49 -17.50
N THR A 263 -27.29 5.41 -16.69
CA THR A 263 -27.53 6.82 -17.07
C THR A 263 -26.27 7.61 -17.43
N GLU A 264 -25.11 7.09 -17.05
CA GLU A 264 -23.79 7.70 -17.28
C GLU A 264 -23.07 7.14 -18.54
N ARG A 265 -23.78 6.40 -19.39
CA ARG A 265 -23.19 5.96 -20.66
C ARG A 265 -23.00 7.13 -21.62
N SER A 266 -21.82 7.19 -22.21
CA SER A 266 -21.52 8.17 -23.25
C SER A 266 -22.25 7.83 -24.56
N VAL A 267 -22.42 8.82 -25.44
CA VAL A 267 -23.02 8.71 -26.77
C VAL A 267 -22.34 7.61 -27.62
N SER A 268 -21.06 7.30 -27.35
CA SER A 268 -20.28 6.27 -28.03
C SER A 268 -20.48 4.85 -27.46
N ASN A 269 -21.49 4.61 -26.65
CA ASN A 269 -21.78 3.32 -26.02
C ASN A 269 -20.67 2.78 -25.07
N ARG A 270 -19.71 3.60 -24.70
CA ARG A 270 -18.72 3.28 -23.68
C ARG A 270 -19.22 3.78 -22.33
N GLY A 271 -19.25 2.88 -21.35
CA GLY A 271 -19.53 3.26 -19.97
C GLY A 271 -18.46 4.21 -19.45
N LYS A 272 -18.84 5.13 -18.57
CA LYS A 272 -17.85 5.96 -17.88
C LYS A 272 -17.03 5.11 -16.94
N ARG A 273 -15.72 5.37 -16.91
CA ARG A 273 -14.79 4.73 -16.01
C ARG A 273 -14.98 5.25 -14.59
N PHE A 274 -14.80 4.40 -13.62
CA PHE A 274 -14.76 4.75 -12.21
C PHE A 274 -13.58 4.08 -11.52
N SER A 275 -13.10 4.70 -10.45
CA SER A 275 -12.02 4.19 -9.62
C SER A 275 -12.60 3.38 -8.46
N LEU A 276 -12.00 2.23 -8.14
CA LEU A 276 -12.33 1.46 -6.96
C LEU A 276 -12.12 2.21 -5.65
N LYS A 277 -11.13 3.11 -5.64
CA LYS A 277 -10.71 3.83 -4.44
C LYS A 277 -11.77 4.78 -3.91
N THR A 278 -12.52 5.41 -4.80
CA THR A 278 -13.43 6.50 -4.45
C THR A 278 -14.88 6.21 -4.78
N ASN A 279 -15.19 5.11 -5.46
CA ASN A 279 -16.48 4.84 -6.10
C ASN A 279 -16.97 5.99 -7.00
N MET A 280 -16.06 6.88 -7.42
CA MET A 280 -16.34 8.00 -8.28
C MET A 280 -15.90 7.71 -9.71
N THR A 281 -16.57 8.29 -10.69
CA THR A 281 -16.07 8.26 -12.06
C THR A 281 -14.77 9.07 -12.16
N GLN A 282 -13.90 8.71 -13.08
CA GLN A 282 -12.66 9.47 -13.29
C GLN A 282 -12.92 10.96 -13.54
N SER A 283 -13.98 11.28 -14.27
CA SER A 283 -14.37 12.70 -14.52
C SER A 283 -14.83 13.43 -13.25
N GLU A 284 -15.39 12.73 -12.26
CA GLU A 284 -15.77 13.33 -10.98
C GLU A 284 -14.57 13.53 -10.08
N VAL A 285 -13.66 12.55 -10.05
CA VAL A 285 -12.38 12.69 -9.34
C VAL A 285 -11.61 13.90 -9.88
N LEU A 286 -11.53 14.05 -11.21
CA LEU A 286 -10.84 15.16 -11.85
C LEU A 286 -11.54 16.53 -11.63
N ARG A 287 -12.85 16.54 -11.40
CA ARG A 287 -13.62 17.78 -11.14
C ARG A 287 -13.69 18.15 -9.67
N ASN A 288 -13.34 17.27 -8.76
CA ASN A 288 -13.36 17.57 -7.35
C ASN A 288 -12.11 18.38 -6.97
N LYS A 289 -12.32 19.66 -6.63
CA LYS A 289 -11.24 20.57 -6.23
C LYS A 289 -10.42 20.07 -5.01
N GLU A 290 -11.05 19.28 -4.14
CA GLU A 290 -10.33 18.65 -3.01
C GLU A 290 -9.27 17.64 -3.44
N ASN A 291 -9.35 17.16 -4.69
CA ASN A 291 -8.37 16.26 -5.28
C ASN A 291 -7.39 16.99 -6.23
N GLU A 292 -7.51 18.30 -6.37
CA GLU A 292 -6.54 19.06 -7.14
C GLU A 292 -5.20 19.11 -6.40
N ILE A 293 -4.17 18.67 -7.10
CA ILE A 293 -2.78 18.77 -6.64
C ILE A 293 -2.13 19.91 -7.43
N GLU A 294 -1.48 20.81 -6.73
CA GLU A 294 -0.78 21.94 -7.35
C GLU A 294 0.21 21.46 -8.42
N THR A 295 0.19 22.13 -9.58
CA THR A 295 1.03 21.73 -10.74
C THR A 295 2.51 21.70 -10.41
N ASP A 296 3.00 22.61 -9.58
CA ASP A 296 4.40 22.66 -9.18
C ASP A 296 4.77 21.51 -8.23
N PHE A 297 3.84 21.10 -7.37
CA PHE A 297 4.00 19.88 -6.59
C PHE A 297 4.11 18.65 -7.50
N ILE A 298 3.19 18.51 -8.47
CA ILE A 298 3.22 17.41 -9.46
C ILE A 298 4.53 17.39 -10.21
N LYS A 299 4.98 18.53 -10.74
CA LYS A 299 6.25 18.63 -11.50
C LYS A 299 7.45 18.21 -10.65
N LYS A 300 7.46 18.59 -9.37
CA LYS A 300 8.53 18.25 -8.44
C LYS A 300 8.58 16.75 -8.14
N TRP A 301 7.41 16.11 -8.00
CA TRP A 301 7.28 14.73 -7.53
C TRP A 301 7.10 13.69 -8.66
N ARG A 302 7.07 14.11 -9.92
CA ARG A 302 7.01 13.19 -11.06
C ARG A 302 8.34 12.53 -11.42
N LYS A 303 9.39 12.90 -10.73
CA LYS A 303 10.71 12.29 -10.91
C LYS A 303 10.89 11.17 -9.92
N ASP A 304 11.51 10.11 -10.35
CA ASP A 304 11.93 8.96 -9.55
C ASP A 304 13.15 9.25 -8.65
N ILE A 305 13.79 10.42 -8.84
CA ILE A 305 14.87 10.90 -7.98
C ILE A 305 14.37 12.12 -7.20
N VAL A 306 14.38 12.02 -5.88
CA VAL A 306 13.97 13.09 -4.97
C VAL A 306 15.13 13.49 -4.07
N SER A 307 15.44 14.77 -4.05
CA SER A 307 16.58 15.30 -3.27
C SER A 307 16.08 16.04 -2.05
N PHE A 308 16.40 15.50 -0.86
CA PHE A 308 16.15 16.13 0.42
C PHE A 308 17.36 15.91 1.33
N PRO A 309 17.81 16.96 2.05
CA PRO A 309 18.84 16.78 3.04
C PRO A 309 18.34 15.87 4.17
N PRO A 310 19.20 15.01 4.72
CA PRO A 310 18.85 14.23 5.89
C PRO A 310 18.58 15.13 7.08
N VAL A 311 17.63 14.73 7.93
CA VAL A 311 17.38 15.43 9.20
C VAL A 311 18.57 15.22 10.13
N ILE A 312 19.29 16.29 10.40
CA ILE A 312 20.46 16.25 11.30
C ILE A 312 20.06 16.85 12.65
N LYS A 313 20.11 16.05 13.71
CA LYS A 313 19.93 16.53 15.05
C LYS A 313 21.22 17.20 15.53
N ILE A 314 21.16 18.50 15.76
CA ILE A 314 22.25 19.26 16.38
C ILE A 314 22.04 19.19 17.89
N ASN A 315 23.04 18.73 18.65
CA ASN A 315 22.96 18.75 20.09
C ASN A 315 23.14 20.18 20.61
N SER A 316 22.75 20.44 21.86
CA SER A 316 22.84 21.76 22.53
C SER A 316 24.24 22.35 22.58
N LYS A 317 25.29 21.59 22.27
CA LYS A 317 26.69 22.00 22.19
C LYS A 317 27.17 22.21 20.74
N GLY A 318 26.27 22.28 19.78
CA GLY A 318 26.61 22.49 18.38
C GLY A 318 27.24 21.28 17.65
N GLY A 319 27.37 20.16 18.33
CA GLY A 319 27.86 18.91 17.68
C GLY A 319 26.76 18.19 16.95
N LYS A 320 27.06 17.69 15.72
CA LYS A 320 26.14 16.84 14.97
C LYS A 320 26.14 15.44 15.60
N LYS A 321 24.97 14.91 15.92
CA LYS A 321 24.79 13.52 16.30
C LYS A 321 24.46 12.67 15.09
#